data_9e03cf3d87e7c32daf0957c055c0be43
#
_entry.id   9e03cf3d87e7c32daf0957c055c0be43
#
_cell.length_a   1.000
_cell.length_b   1.000
_cell.length_c   1.000
_cell.angle_alpha   90.00
_cell.angle_beta   90.00
_cell.angle_gamma   90.00
#
_symmetry.space_group_name_H-M   'P 1'
#
loop_
_entity.id
_entity.type
_entity.pdbx_description
1 polymer ?
#
loop_
_entity_poly.entity_id
_entity_poly.type
_entity_poly.pdbx_seq_one_letter_code
_entity_poly.pdbx_strand_id
1 'polypeptide(L)'
;VPATATKQAYSREEVRRLLDISASQLRSWEKQKFVSSSGSFTFSDLLALRTLVELRASKIPPAQIRRALDALRKRLSDVNPLTELKIYSNGKKIQVLFEGQRMEPISGQLLLDFDAAEIKKLLSFPQSNKEMGAGEKHKTRREAEHWFEKGLELEQTGAPMQQIIEAYQKAAEIDRTSAGALVNLGTVYFNARNWREAERHYRQALEVDPQYALAHFNLGNLFDERGNRNEALSHYLAALQIHPSYADAHYNVALLYQSIGQPLKAVRHWKLYLKLDPSSSWATIARRELGKLKDSTIVRGPHDR
;
A
#
# COMPACT_ATOMS: atom_id res chain seq x y z
N VAL A 1 9.62 -40.72 4.83
CA VAL A 1 10.72 -39.76 5.03
C VAL A 1 10.48 -39.10 6.38
N PRO A 2 11.40 -39.22 7.38
CA PRO A 2 11.19 -38.59 8.68
C PRO A 2 11.21 -37.09 8.53
N ALA A 3 10.21 -36.41 9.12
CA ALA A 3 10.15 -34.95 9.24
C ALA A 3 11.41 -34.46 9.98
N THR A 4 12.26 -33.74 9.30
CA THR A 4 13.45 -33.11 9.88
C THR A 4 12.97 -32.15 10.97
N ALA A 5 13.30 -32.47 12.23
CA ALA A 5 13.00 -31.65 13.38
C ALA A 5 13.56 -30.23 13.12
N THR A 6 12.71 -29.23 13.14
CA THR A 6 13.10 -27.83 12.95
C THR A 6 14.07 -27.45 14.06
N LYS A 7 15.29 -27.08 13.72
CA LYS A 7 16.32 -26.69 14.67
C LYS A 7 15.82 -25.51 15.52
N GLN A 8 15.74 -25.68 16.84
CA GLN A 8 15.13 -24.71 17.75
C GLN A 8 16.02 -23.47 18.01
N ALA A 9 17.33 -23.56 17.79
CA ALA A 9 18.26 -22.45 18.01
C ALA A 9 19.46 -22.49 17.06
N TYR A 10 19.92 -21.33 16.64
CA TYR A 10 21.04 -21.12 15.73
C TYR A 10 22.15 -20.32 16.45
N SER A 11 23.40 -20.70 16.26
CA SER A 11 24.55 -19.95 16.76
C SER A 11 24.82 -18.69 15.91
N ARG A 12 25.61 -17.76 16.44
CA ARG A 12 26.04 -16.55 15.69
C ARG A 12 26.74 -16.88 14.37
N GLU A 13 27.55 -17.93 14.35
CA GLU A 13 28.27 -18.33 13.15
C GLU A 13 27.35 -18.91 12.10
N GLU A 14 26.38 -19.73 12.50
CA GLU A 14 25.37 -20.28 11.61
C GLU A 14 24.50 -19.18 11.00
N VAL A 15 24.03 -18.23 11.81
CA VAL A 15 23.24 -17.09 11.34
C VAL A 15 24.04 -16.26 10.32
N ARG A 16 25.31 -15.97 10.60
CA ARG A 16 26.16 -15.23 9.68
C ARG A 16 26.37 -15.94 8.36
N ARG A 17 26.59 -17.25 8.42
CA ARG A 17 26.76 -18.09 7.21
C ARG A 17 25.48 -18.20 6.41
N LEU A 18 24.33 -18.39 7.08
CA LEU A 18 23.03 -18.55 6.42
C LEU A 18 22.55 -17.27 5.72
N LEU A 19 22.85 -16.10 6.28
CA LEU A 19 22.34 -14.81 5.81
C LEU A 19 23.43 -13.96 5.12
N ASP A 20 24.64 -14.49 4.98
CA ASP A 20 25.82 -13.81 4.40
C ASP A 20 26.04 -12.41 5.00
N ILE A 21 26.07 -12.34 6.35
CA ILE A 21 26.24 -11.08 7.07
C ILE A 21 27.54 -11.06 7.87
N SER A 22 28.15 -9.87 7.96
CA SER A 22 29.38 -9.69 8.76
C SER A 22 29.07 -9.70 10.26
N ALA A 23 30.11 -10.02 11.07
CA ALA A 23 29.98 -9.96 12.53
C ALA A 23 29.67 -8.53 13.03
N SER A 24 30.15 -7.50 12.32
CA SER A 24 29.85 -6.11 12.64
C SER A 24 28.41 -5.72 12.38
N GLN A 25 27.82 -6.22 11.28
CA GLN A 25 26.40 -6.02 10.97
C GLN A 25 25.50 -6.66 12.04
N LEU A 26 25.75 -7.93 12.39
CA LEU A 26 24.95 -8.62 13.40
C LEU A 26 25.03 -7.90 14.75
N ARG A 27 26.23 -7.53 15.21
CA ARG A 27 26.41 -6.74 16.45
C ARG A 27 25.70 -5.37 16.39
N SER A 28 25.69 -4.73 15.23
CA SER A 28 24.96 -3.46 15.04
C SER A 28 23.48 -3.64 15.24
N TRP A 29 22.89 -4.71 14.71
CA TRP A 29 21.46 -4.99 14.83
C TRP A 29 21.03 -5.42 16.23
N GLU A 30 21.89 -6.18 16.94
CA GLU A 30 21.73 -6.47 18.37
C GLU A 30 21.75 -5.19 19.21
N LYS A 31 22.75 -4.32 18.99
CA LYS A 31 22.87 -3.01 19.67
C LYS A 31 21.64 -2.12 19.40
N GLN A 32 21.07 -2.23 18.22
CA GLN A 32 19.86 -1.49 17.83
C GLN A 32 18.56 -2.15 18.32
N LYS A 33 18.64 -3.28 19.02
CA LYS A 33 17.51 -4.05 19.54
C LYS A 33 16.53 -4.53 18.46
N PHE A 34 17.01 -4.79 17.26
CA PHE A 34 16.22 -5.41 16.20
C PHE A 34 16.05 -6.91 16.42
N VAL A 35 17.02 -7.55 17.03
CA VAL A 35 17.02 -8.96 17.44
C VAL A 35 17.60 -9.08 18.86
N SER A 36 17.34 -10.21 19.51
CA SER A 36 17.86 -10.47 20.85
C SER A 36 19.39 -10.59 20.87
N SER A 37 20.01 -10.21 21.98
CA SER A 37 21.48 -10.32 22.19
C SER A 37 21.88 -11.59 22.97
N SER A 38 21.02 -12.59 23.05
CA SER A 38 21.16 -13.78 23.91
C SER A 38 22.24 -14.76 23.44
N GLY A 39 22.88 -14.53 22.29
CA GLY A 39 23.92 -15.41 21.75
C GLY A 39 23.40 -16.64 21.00
N SER A 40 22.15 -16.99 21.15
CA SER A 40 21.40 -17.97 20.35
C SER A 40 20.21 -17.29 19.68
N PHE A 41 19.91 -17.69 18.45
CA PHE A 41 18.86 -17.11 17.62
C PHE A 41 17.81 -18.15 17.33
N THR A 42 16.55 -17.76 17.45
CA THR A 42 15.38 -18.56 17.06
C THR A 42 15.15 -18.48 15.55
N PHE A 43 14.24 -19.31 15.04
CA PHE A 43 13.80 -19.19 13.65
C PHE A 43 13.13 -17.82 13.37
N SER A 44 12.40 -17.28 14.34
CA SER A 44 11.84 -15.92 14.27
C SER A 44 12.93 -14.84 14.12
N ASP A 45 14.03 -14.98 14.84
CA ASP A 45 15.18 -14.05 14.70
C ASP A 45 15.82 -14.14 13.32
N LEU A 46 15.87 -15.34 12.72
CA LEU A 46 16.35 -15.50 11.34
C LEU A 46 15.45 -14.79 10.33
N LEU A 47 14.14 -14.88 10.47
CA LEU A 47 13.19 -14.16 9.62
C LEU A 47 13.37 -12.64 9.75
N ALA A 48 13.49 -12.15 10.99
CA ALA A 48 13.73 -10.74 11.27
C ALA A 48 15.06 -10.25 10.65
N LEU A 49 16.11 -11.02 10.79
CA LEU A 49 17.43 -10.71 10.22
C LEU A 49 17.40 -10.73 8.69
N ARG A 50 16.69 -11.68 8.06
CA ARG A 50 16.52 -11.74 6.63
C ARG A 50 15.84 -10.48 6.10
N THR A 51 14.74 -10.05 6.73
CA THR A 51 14.06 -8.80 6.39
C THR A 51 15.00 -7.59 6.50
N LEU A 52 15.84 -7.52 7.54
CA LEU A 52 16.83 -6.46 7.70
C LEU A 52 17.91 -6.50 6.60
N VAL A 53 18.36 -7.68 6.19
CA VAL A 53 19.29 -7.85 5.05
C VAL A 53 18.70 -7.28 3.79
N GLU A 54 17.47 -7.65 3.45
CA GLU A 54 16.76 -7.19 2.24
C GLU A 54 16.58 -5.66 2.24
N LEU A 55 16.17 -5.08 3.38
CA LEU A 55 16.03 -3.62 3.51
C LEU A 55 17.37 -2.89 3.37
N ARG A 56 18.46 -3.47 3.88
CA ARG A 56 19.80 -2.90 3.76
C ARG A 56 20.36 -3.04 2.34
N ALA A 57 20.09 -4.14 1.66
CA ALA A 57 20.46 -4.34 0.26
C ALA A 57 19.84 -3.24 -0.63
N SER A 58 18.66 -2.78 -0.29
CA SER A 58 17.97 -1.65 -0.94
C SER A 58 18.50 -0.27 -0.50
N LYS A 59 19.64 -0.21 0.20
CA LYS A 59 20.33 1.02 0.67
C LYS A 59 19.46 1.89 1.60
N ILE A 60 18.50 1.30 2.32
CA ILE A 60 17.69 2.03 3.31
C ILE A 60 18.53 2.31 4.56
N PRO A 61 18.58 3.57 5.04
CA PRO A 61 19.33 3.92 6.24
C PRO A 61 18.80 3.24 7.51
N PRO A 62 19.63 2.80 8.46
CA PRO A 62 19.19 2.17 9.71
C PRO A 62 18.22 3.02 10.52
N ALA A 63 18.39 4.34 10.52
CA ALA A 63 17.50 5.27 11.21
C ALA A 63 16.08 5.27 10.62
N GLN A 64 15.96 5.08 9.30
CA GLN A 64 14.66 4.97 8.64
C GLN A 64 13.98 3.63 8.94
N ILE A 65 14.75 2.53 8.94
CA ILE A 65 14.25 1.21 9.35
C ILE A 65 13.70 1.29 10.77
N ARG A 66 14.46 1.87 11.70
CA ARG A 66 14.01 2.03 13.10
C ARG A 66 12.71 2.83 13.18
N ARG A 67 12.63 4.00 12.55
CA ARG A 67 11.41 4.82 12.55
C ARG A 67 10.21 4.09 12.02
N ALA A 68 10.37 3.32 10.94
CA ALA A 68 9.31 2.52 10.37
C ALA A 68 8.84 1.41 11.33
N LEU A 69 9.77 0.67 11.94
CA LEU A 69 9.44 -0.38 12.91
C LEU A 69 8.80 0.18 14.18
N ASP A 70 9.25 1.32 14.68
CA ASP A 70 8.66 1.98 15.84
C ASP A 70 7.24 2.50 15.53
N ALA A 71 7.02 3.01 14.33
CA ALA A 71 5.69 3.41 13.87
C ALA A 71 4.74 2.20 13.76
N LEU A 72 5.22 1.09 13.20
CA LEU A 72 4.45 -0.16 13.12
C LEU A 72 4.09 -0.72 14.50
N ARG A 73 5.04 -0.77 15.44
CA ARG A 73 4.77 -1.21 16.82
C ARG A 73 3.73 -0.34 17.53
N LYS A 74 3.75 0.96 17.27
CA LYS A 74 2.72 1.88 17.81
C LYS A 74 1.35 1.68 17.19
N ARG A 75 1.28 1.25 15.92
CA ARG A 75 0.03 1.02 15.19
C ARG A 75 -0.54 -0.38 15.41
N LEU A 76 0.34 -1.36 15.50
CA LEU A 76 0.04 -2.79 15.55
C LEU A 76 0.64 -3.35 16.85
N SER A 77 0.04 -2.99 18.00
CA SER A 77 0.61 -3.27 19.35
C SER A 77 0.84 -4.75 19.62
N ASP A 78 0.08 -5.63 18.97
CA ASP A 78 0.11 -7.08 19.22
C ASP A 78 0.88 -7.86 18.13
N VAL A 79 1.54 -7.16 17.19
CA VAL A 79 2.25 -7.75 16.06
C VAL A 79 3.74 -7.44 16.14
N ASN A 80 4.59 -8.45 15.98
CA ASN A 80 6.03 -8.23 15.79
C ASN A 80 6.32 -7.88 14.31
N PRO A 81 6.65 -6.61 13.98
CA PRO A 81 6.72 -6.18 12.60
C PRO A 81 7.72 -6.96 11.74
N LEU A 82 8.85 -7.41 12.32
CA LEU A 82 9.90 -8.08 11.56
C LEU A 82 9.62 -9.55 11.26
N THR A 83 8.71 -10.19 12.00
CA THR A 83 8.45 -11.63 11.89
C THR A 83 7.06 -11.96 11.37
N GLU A 84 6.11 -11.06 11.57
CA GLU A 84 4.70 -11.29 11.27
C GLU A 84 4.20 -10.46 10.08
N LEU A 85 4.96 -9.45 9.66
CA LEU A 85 4.59 -8.61 8.52
C LEU A 85 5.51 -8.88 7.32
N LYS A 86 4.97 -8.84 6.13
CA LYS A 86 5.77 -8.73 4.91
C LYS A 86 6.25 -7.29 4.74
N ILE A 87 7.49 -7.03 5.10
CA ILE A 87 8.15 -5.73 4.94
C ILE A 87 9.08 -5.81 3.73
N TYR A 88 8.94 -4.89 2.83
CA TYR A 88 9.80 -4.81 1.65
C TYR A 88 10.16 -3.37 1.33
N SER A 89 11.13 -3.21 0.48
CA SER A 89 11.58 -1.91 0.00
C SER A 89 10.98 -1.60 -1.37
N ASN A 90 10.50 -0.39 -1.53
CA ASN A 90 10.22 0.17 -2.83
C ASN A 90 11.13 1.38 -3.04
N GLY A 91 12.23 1.16 -3.76
CA GLY A 91 13.34 2.12 -3.82
C GLY A 91 13.94 2.36 -2.42
N LYS A 92 13.96 3.60 -1.94
CA LYS A 92 14.46 3.97 -0.61
C LYS A 92 13.38 4.04 0.49
N LYS A 93 12.15 3.63 0.20
CA LYS A 93 11.05 3.60 1.19
C LYS A 93 10.73 2.17 1.63
N ILE A 94 10.21 2.09 2.85
CA ILE A 94 9.70 0.84 3.42
C ILE A 94 8.20 0.81 3.15
N GLN A 95 7.73 -0.33 2.68
CA GLN A 95 6.31 -0.65 2.56
C GLN A 95 6.02 -1.91 3.35
N VAL A 96 4.81 -2.04 3.81
CA VAL A 96 4.35 -3.19 4.58
C VAL A 96 3.09 -3.74 3.93
N LEU A 97 3.08 -5.04 3.71
CA LEU A 97 1.86 -5.76 3.38
C LEU A 97 1.26 -6.29 4.68
N PHE A 98 0.06 -5.84 5.00
CA PHE A 98 -0.68 -6.24 6.16
C PHE A 98 -2.13 -6.54 5.75
N GLU A 99 -2.57 -7.78 5.95
CA GLU A 99 -3.89 -8.29 5.54
C GLU A 99 -4.25 -7.98 4.08
N GLY A 100 -3.31 -8.21 3.17
CA GLY A 100 -3.52 -8.02 1.75
C GLY A 100 -3.43 -6.56 1.28
N GLN A 101 -3.30 -5.59 2.17
CA GLN A 101 -3.17 -4.17 1.82
C GLN A 101 -1.76 -3.65 2.06
N ARG A 102 -1.27 -2.83 1.14
CA ARG A 102 0.02 -2.15 1.28
C ARG A 102 -0.13 -0.88 2.09
N MET A 103 0.80 -0.64 3.00
CA MET A 103 0.82 0.55 3.85
C MET A 103 2.21 1.18 3.88
N GLU A 104 2.26 2.50 3.91
CA GLU A 104 3.45 3.26 4.31
C GLU A 104 3.51 3.27 5.86
N PRO A 105 4.57 2.71 6.48
CA PRO A 105 4.57 2.44 7.91
C PRO A 105 4.57 3.69 8.80
N ILE A 106 5.14 4.81 8.34
CA ILE A 106 5.29 6.03 9.15
C ILE A 106 4.00 6.84 9.15
N SER A 107 3.44 7.15 7.99
CA SER A 107 2.18 7.90 7.86
C SER A 107 0.97 7.01 8.18
N GLY A 108 1.08 5.71 7.91
CA GLY A 108 -0.03 4.76 7.97
C GLY A 108 -0.94 4.81 6.76
N GLN A 109 -0.55 5.53 5.72
CA GLN A 109 -1.29 5.64 4.47
C GLN A 109 -1.43 4.26 3.83
N LEU A 110 -2.66 3.90 3.47
CA LEU A 110 -2.93 2.73 2.64
C LEU A 110 -2.53 3.03 1.20
N LEU A 111 -1.66 2.18 0.69
CA LEU A 111 -1.24 2.19 -0.71
C LEU A 111 -2.09 1.14 -1.43
N LEU A 112 -2.51 1.45 -2.64
CA LEU A 112 -3.28 0.48 -3.41
C LEU A 112 -2.49 -0.80 -3.63
N ASP A 113 -3.12 -1.91 -3.25
CA ASP A 113 -2.94 -3.19 -3.91
C ASP A 113 -4.14 -3.40 -4.83
N PHE A 114 -3.89 -3.72 -6.09
CA PHE A 114 -4.97 -4.03 -7.01
C PHE A 114 -5.56 -5.38 -6.62
N ASP A 115 -6.72 -5.39 -5.99
CA ASP A 115 -7.54 -6.58 -5.98
C ASP A 115 -8.13 -6.73 -7.39
N ALA A 116 -7.62 -7.72 -8.13
CA ALA A 116 -8.11 -8.05 -9.46
C ALA A 116 -9.63 -8.32 -9.48
N ALA A 117 -10.22 -8.72 -8.35
CA ALA A 117 -11.66 -8.94 -8.22
C ALA A 117 -12.43 -7.62 -8.10
N GLU A 118 -11.89 -6.64 -7.38
CA GLU A 118 -12.51 -5.31 -7.26
C GLU A 118 -12.36 -4.52 -8.56
N ILE A 119 -11.21 -4.63 -9.22
CA ILE A 119 -10.99 -4.06 -10.57
C ILE A 119 -11.95 -4.67 -11.57
N LYS A 120 -12.18 -5.99 -11.54
CA LYS A 120 -13.15 -6.66 -12.41
C LYS A 120 -14.58 -6.17 -12.17
N LYS A 121 -14.91 -5.79 -10.94
CA LYS A 121 -16.20 -5.20 -10.55
C LYS A 121 -16.33 -3.73 -10.96
N LEU A 122 -15.24 -2.95 -10.89
CA LEU A 122 -15.16 -1.57 -11.36
C LEU A 122 -15.08 -1.46 -12.88
N LEU A 123 -14.52 -2.47 -13.56
CA LEU A 123 -14.40 -2.57 -15.01
C LEU A 123 -15.63 -3.21 -15.70
N SER A 124 -16.68 -3.56 -14.96
CA SER A 124 -17.97 -3.86 -15.58
C SER A 124 -18.52 -2.57 -16.21
N PHE A 125 -18.05 -2.31 -17.43
CA PHE A 125 -18.44 -1.16 -18.22
C PHE A 125 -19.96 -1.06 -18.33
N PRO A 126 -20.56 0.14 -18.18
CA PRO A 126 -21.94 0.33 -18.58
C PRO A 126 -22.06 -0.05 -20.07
N GLN A 127 -22.96 -0.95 -20.38
CA GLN A 127 -23.28 -1.26 -21.76
C GLN A 127 -23.81 0.00 -22.42
N SER A 128 -22.97 0.72 -23.14
CA SER A 128 -23.39 1.78 -24.02
C SER A 128 -24.12 1.11 -25.21
N ASN A 129 -25.45 1.07 -25.13
CA ASN A 129 -26.29 0.85 -26.28
C ASN A 129 -26.12 2.04 -27.23
N LYS A 130 -25.33 1.87 -28.30
CA LYS A 130 -25.68 2.44 -29.63
C LYS A 130 -24.73 1.89 -30.72
N GLU A 131 -25.39 1.31 -31.66
CA GLU A 131 -25.08 0.78 -32.97
C GLU A 131 -23.97 1.50 -33.75
N MET A 132 -22.99 0.73 -34.23
CA MET A 132 -22.59 0.60 -35.65
C MET A 132 -21.28 -0.26 -35.74
N GLY A 133 -21.31 -1.30 -36.60
CA GLY A 133 -20.09 -2.10 -36.91
C GLY A 133 -19.76 -3.18 -35.86
N ALA A 134 -20.70 -4.03 -35.47
CA ALA A 134 -20.57 -4.95 -34.33
C ALA A 134 -19.39 -5.94 -34.39
N GLY A 135 -18.91 -6.34 -35.54
CA GLY A 135 -17.89 -7.38 -35.68
C GLY A 135 -16.45 -6.92 -35.37
N GLU A 136 -16.04 -5.77 -35.88
CA GLU A 136 -14.66 -5.27 -35.77
C GLU A 136 -14.40 -4.61 -34.40
N LYS A 137 -15.37 -3.85 -33.90
CA LYS A 137 -15.30 -3.25 -32.55
C LYS A 137 -15.31 -4.31 -31.44
N HIS A 138 -16.03 -5.42 -31.62
CA HIS A 138 -15.97 -6.54 -30.67
C HIS A 138 -14.62 -7.26 -30.66
N LYS A 139 -13.95 -7.34 -31.81
CA LYS A 139 -12.63 -7.96 -31.90
C LYS A 139 -11.57 -7.12 -31.21
N THR A 140 -11.51 -5.82 -31.50
CA THR A 140 -10.59 -4.87 -30.85
C THR A 140 -10.81 -4.78 -29.35
N ARG A 141 -12.06 -4.76 -28.89
CA ARG A 141 -12.37 -4.75 -27.46
C ARG A 141 -11.88 -6.01 -26.74
N ARG A 142 -12.14 -7.21 -27.30
CA ARG A 142 -11.62 -8.46 -26.72
C ARG A 142 -10.10 -8.53 -26.70
N GLU A 143 -9.47 -7.96 -27.70
CA GLU A 143 -8.00 -7.88 -27.76
C GLU A 143 -7.45 -6.95 -26.67
N ALA A 144 -8.09 -5.80 -26.44
CA ALA A 144 -7.74 -4.89 -25.34
C ALA A 144 -7.96 -5.55 -23.97
N GLU A 145 -9.08 -6.23 -23.78
CA GLU A 145 -9.38 -7.00 -22.56
C GLU A 145 -8.32 -8.10 -22.32
N HIS A 146 -7.91 -8.82 -23.38
CA HIS A 146 -6.86 -9.83 -23.27
C HIS A 146 -5.53 -9.23 -22.81
N TRP A 147 -5.09 -8.11 -23.39
CA TRP A 147 -3.86 -7.45 -22.96
C TRP A 147 -3.95 -6.88 -21.55
N PHE A 148 -5.12 -6.41 -21.15
CA PHE A 148 -5.36 -5.96 -19.78
C PHE A 148 -5.26 -7.11 -18.77
N GLU A 149 -5.93 -8.25 -19.06
CA GLU A 149 -5.84 -9.46 -18.23
C GLU A 149 -4.41 -10.00 -18.18
N LYS A 150 -3.68 -9.93 -19.30
CA LYS A 150 -2.26 -10.28 -19.34
C LYS A 150 -1.40 -9.39 -18.42
N GLY A 151 -1.69 -8.09 -18.38
CA GLY A 151 -1.03 -7.17 -17.45
C GLY A 151 -1.27 -7.56 -15.99
N LEU A 152 -2.51 -7.89 -15.61
CA LEU A 152 -2.85 -8.37 -14.26
C LEU A 152 -2.13 -9.67 -13.92
N GLU A 153 -2.09 -10.64 -14.84
CA GLU A 153 -1.37 -11.90 -14.63
C GLU A 153 0.12 -11.68 -14.38
N LEU A 154 0.74 -10.80 -15.17
CA LEU A 154 2.16 -10.46 -15.04
C LEU A 154 2.46 -9.76 -13.71
N GLU A 155 1.57 -8.89 -13.21
CA GLU A 155 1.70 -8.31 -11.88
C GLU A 155 1.62 -9.37 -10.77
N GLN A 156 0.64 -10.26 -10.85
CA GLN A 156 0.45 -11.33 -9.86
C GLN A 156 1.63 -12.30 -9.80
N THR A 157 2.24 -12.59 -10.94
CA THR A 157 3.41 -13.49 -11.02
C THR A 157 4.73 -12.80 -10.70
N GLY A 158 4.72 -11.48 -10.49
CA GLY A 158 5.94 -10.71 -10.22
C GLY A 158 6.87 -10.61 -11.44
N ALA A 159 6.30 -10.59 -12.63
CA ALA A 159 7.05 -10.45 -13.88
C ALA A 159 7.86 -9.15 -13.93
N PRO A 160 8.89 -9.06 -14.80
CA PRO A 160 9.64 -7.83 -15.00
C PRO A 160 8.73 -6.65 -15.36
N MET A 161 8.95 -5.51 -14.69
CA MET A 161 8.15 -4.29 -14.83
C MET A 161 7.91 -3.89 -16.30
N GLN A 162 8.90 -4.07 -17.16
CA GLN A 162 8.79 -3.73 -18.59
C GLN A 162 7.69 -4.52 -19.30
N GLN A 163 7.55 -5.81 -18.97
CA GLN A 163 6.51 -6.66 -19.56
C GLN A 163 5.09 -6.25 -19.10
N ILE A 164 4.97 -5.84 -17.85
CA ILE A 164 3.72 -5.34 -17.29
C ILE A 164 3.32 -4.03 -17.98
N ILE A 165 4.28 -3.12 -18.13
CA ILE A 165 4.09 -1.85 -18.86
C ILE A 165 3.63 -2.12 -20.30
N GLU A 166 4.32 -2.99 -21.03
CA GLU A 166 3.97 -3.33 -22.41
C GLU A 166 2.55 -3.89 -22.53
N ALA A 167 2.13 -4.72 -21.61
CA ALA A 167 0.79 -5.30 -21.62
C ALA A 167 -0.28 -4.22 -21.43
N TYR A 168 -0.15 -3.35 -20.41
CA TYR A 168 -1.12 -2.28 -20.20
C TYR A 168 -1.08 -1.19 -21.27
N GLN A 169 0.11 -0.89 -21.84
CA GLN A 169 0.22 0.03 -22.96
C GLN A 169 -0.55 -0.48 -24.17
N LYS A 170 -0.38 -1.75 -24.54
CA LYS A 170 -1.14 -2.36 -25.63
C LYS A 170 -2.65 -2.33 -25.38
N ALA A 171 -3.08 -2.63 -24.15
CA ALA A 171 -4.49 -2.51 -23.78
C ALA A 171 -5.03 -1.09 -24.01
N ALA A 172 -4.29 -0.06 -23.56
CA ALA A 172 -4.67 1.34 -23.71
C ALA A 172 -4.56 1.87 -25.14
N GLU A 173 -3.65 1.35 -25.95
CA GLU A 173 -3.50 1.69 -27.39
C GLU A 173 -4.66 1.13 -28.22
N ILE A 174 -5.06 -0.12 -27.94
CA ILE A 174 -6.14 -0.79 -28.64
C ILE A 174 -7.50 -0.19 -28.22
N ASP A 175 -7.72 -0.01 -26.94
CA ASP A 175 -8.91 0.67 -26.41
C ASP A 175 -8.52 1.98 -25.70
N ARG A 176 -8.52 3.08 -26.45
CA ARG A 176 -8.23 4.42 -25.94
C ARG A 176 -9.23 4.93 -24.90
N THR A 177 -10.35 4.23 -24.75
CA THR A 177 -11.40 4.55 -23.75
C THR A 177 -11.24 3.75 -22.46
N SER A 178 -10.22 2.92 -22.36
CA SER A 178 -9.95 2.10 -21.17
C SER A 178 -9.27 2.91 -20.09
N ALA A 179 -10.04 3.62 -19.25
CA ALA A 179 -9.53 4.32 -18.08
C ALA A 179 -8.81 3.35 -17.12
N GLY A 180 -9.27 2.10 -17.01
CA GLY A 180 -8.65 1.06 -16.19
C GLY A 180 -7.23 0.72 -16.60
N ALA A 181 -6.97 0.54 -17.91
CA ALA A 181 -5.62 0.26 -18.41
C ALA A 181 -4.65 1.42 -18.13
N LEU A 182 -5.12 2.65 -18.31
CA LEU A 182 -4.34 3.86 -17.98
C LEU A 182 -4.04 3.97 -16.48
N VAL A 183 -5.02 3.67 -15.61
CA VAL A 183 -4.80 3.68 -14.17
C VAL A 183 -3.80 2.61 -13.76
N ASN A 184 -3.89 1.39 -14.27
CA ASN A 184 -2.95 0.33 -13.95
C ASN A 184 -1.54 0.68 -14.44
N LEU A 185 -1.40 1.21 -15.65
CA LEU A 185 -0.12 1.70 -16.14
C LEU A 185 0.45 2.81 -15.24
N GLY A 186 -0.38 3.76 -14.82
CA GLY A 186 -0.01 4.78 -13.84
C GLY A 186 0.46 4.18 -12.52
N THR A 187 -0.16 3.10 -12.07
CA THR A 187 0.21 2.42 -10.82
C THR A 187 1.53 1.66 -10.92
N VAL A 188 1.81 1.04 -12.06
CA VAL A 188 3.13 0.45 -12.30
C VAL A 188 4.23 1.52 -12.19
N TYR A 189 4.03 2.69 -12.80
CA TYR A 189 4.95 3.82 -12.70
C TYR A 189 5.01 4.41 -11.28
N PHE A 190 3.89 4.48 -10.57
CA PHE A 190 3.84 4.90 -9.17
C PHE A 190 4.69 3.98 -8.29
N ASN A 191 4.55 2.68 -8.43
CA ASN A 191 5.34 1.69 -7.70
C ASN A 191 6.84 1.81 -8.04
N ALA A 192 7.17 2.12 -9.28
CA ALA A 192 8.55 2.41 -9.73
C ALA A 192 9.05 3.81 -9.35
N ARG A 193 8.24 4.63 -8.67
CA ARG A 193 8.52 6.03 -8.29
C ARG A 193 8.76 6.97 -9.46
N ASN A 194 8.30 6.60 -10.61
CA ASN A 194 8.23 7.52 -11.74
C ASN A 194 6.96 8.36 -11.63
N TRP A 195 6.98 9.31 -10.66
CA TRP A 195 5.82 10.14 -10.32
C TRP A 195 5.25 10.91 -11.49
N ARG A 196 6.13 11.33 -12.41
CA ARG A 196 5.73 12.07 -13.59
C ARG A 196 4.86 11.23 -14.52
N GLU A 197 5.31 10.02 -14.83
CA GLU A 197 4.56 9.11 -15.70
C GLU A 197 3.30 8.60 -15.00
N ALA A 198 3.36 8.31 -13.70
CA ALA A 198 2.19 7.94 -12.92
C ALA A 198 1.10 9.03 -12.98
N GLU A 199 1.47 10.29 -12.70
CA GLU A 199 0.56 11.43 -12.76
C GLU A 199 -0.04 11.60 -14.16
N ARG A 200 0.80 11.48 -15.20
CA ARG A 200 0.36 11.60 -16.60
C ARG A 200 -0.72 10.58 -16.93
N HIS A 201 -0.50 9.33 -16.58
CA HIS A 201 -1.45 8.25 -16.90
C HIS A 201 -2.74 8.34 -16.06
N TYR A 202 -2.66 8.72 -14.80
CA TYR A 202 -3.87 8.95 -13.99
C TYR A 202 -4.71 10.11 -14.53
N ARG A 203 -4.06 11.20 -15.00
CA ARG A 203 -4.78 12.32 -15.63
C ARG A 203 -5.40 11.91 -16.95
N GLN A 204 -4.69 11.15 -17.79
CA GLN A 204 -5.26 10.59 -19.02
C GLN A 204 -6.49 9.72 -18.73
N ALA A 205 -6.47 8.92 -17.66
CA ALA A 205 -7.64 8.14 -17.26
C ALA A 205 -8.84 9.05 -16.93
N LEU A 206 -8.61 10.19 -16.28
CA LEU A 206 -9.65 11.18 -15.98
C LEU A 206 -10.10 12.01 -17.20
N GLU A 207 -9.26 12.14 -18.23
CA GLU A 207 -9.67 12.71 -19.51
C GLU A 207 -10.65 11.77 -20.23
N VAL A 208 -10.46 10.46 -20.09
CA VAL A 208 -11.34 9.42 -20.64
C VAL A 208 -12.61 9.28 -19.82
N ASP A 209 -12.48 9.18 -18.52
CA ASP A 209 -13.60 9.07 -17.57
C ASP A 209 -13.38 10.00 -16.37
N PRO A 210 -13.95 11.21 -16.39
CA PRO A 210 -13.82 12.15 -15.27
C PRO A 210 -14.44 11.66 -13.96
N GLN A 211 -15.26 10.62 -13.99
CA GLN A 211 -15.88 10.00 -12.80
C GLN A 211 -15.19 8.68 -12.39
N TYR A 212 -13.97 8.45 -12.83
CA TYR A 212 -13.23 7.26 -12.44
C TYR A 212 -12.63 7.43 -11.04
N ALA A 213 -13.38 7.03 -10.01
CA ALA A 213 -13.02 7.21 -8.60
C ALA A 213 -11.63 6.70 -8.25
N LEU A 214 -11.20 5.58 -8.86
CA LEU A 214 -9.88 4.99 -8.63
C LEU A 214 -8.74 5.89 -9.14
N ALA A 215 -8.91 6.57 -10.28
CA ALA A 215 -7.90 7.52 -10.77
C ALA A 215 -7.74 8.71 -9.81
N HIS A 216 -8.85 9.23 -9.28
CA HIS A 216 -8.81 10.26 -8.25
C HIS A 216 -8.13 9.75 -6.98
N PHE A 217 -8.47 8.57 -6.49
CA PHE A 217 -7.83 7.99 -5.31
C PHE A 217 -6.32 7.84 -5.51
N ASN A 218 -5.87 7.36 -6.68
CA ASN A 218 -4.46 7.18 -7.00
C ASN A 218 -3.69 8.50 -7.15
N LEU A 219 -4.32 9.53 -7.70
CA LEU A 219 -3.76 10.89 -7.68
C LEU A 219 -3.64 11.40 -6.24
N GLY A 220 -4.63 11.13 -5.39
CA GLY A 220 -4.56 11.43 -3.98
C GLY A 220 -3.34 10.77 -3.31
N ASN A 221 -3.12 9.48 -3.54
CA ASN A 221 -1.94 8.76 -3.05
C ASN A 221 -0.63 9.36 -3.57
N LEU A 222 -0.59 9.70 -4.86
CA LEU A 222 0.59 10.28 -5.48
C LEU A 222 0.95 11.65 -4.87
N PHE A 223 -0.03 12.52 -4.70
CA PHE A 223 0.20 13.84 -4.10
C PHE A 223 0.56 13.76 -2.63
N ASP A 224 -0.05 12.83 -1.87
CA ASP A 224 0.32 12.61 -0.47
C ASP A 224 1.75 12.10 -0.33
N GLU A 225 2.17 11.16 -1.18
CA GLU A 225 3.56 10.68 -1.27
C GLU A 225 4.57 11.80 -1.59
N ARG A 226 4.16 12.80 -2.33
CA ARG A 226 4.97 14.00 -2.64
C ARG A 226 4.90 15.07 -1.55
N GLY A 227 4.05 14.90 -0.54
CA GLY A 227 3.82 15.86 0.53
C GLY A 227 2.85 17.00 0.18
N ASN A 228 2.21 16.93 -0.98
CA ASN A 228 1.24 17.92 -1.46
C ASN A 228 -0.15 17.63 -0.87
N ARG A 229 -0.30 17.90 0.43
CA ARG A 229 -1.48 17.48 1.21
C ARG A 229 -2.80 18.08 0.73
N ASN A 230 -2.79 19.31 0.21
CA ASN A 230 -4.01 19.95 -0.27
C ASN A 230 -4.53 19.32 -1.56
N GLU A 231 -3.64 19.03 -2.50
CA GLU A 231 -3.96 18.32 -3.74
C GLU A 231 -4.40 16.89 -3.45
N ALA A 232 -3.70 16.20 -2.53
CA ALA A 232 -4.07 14.87 -2.10
C ALA A 232 -5.49 14.84 -1.53
N LEU A 233 -5.82 15.78 -0.62
CA LEU A 233 -7.14 15.89 -0.03
C LEU A 233 -8.22 16.18 -1.09
N SER A 234 -7.95 17.07 -2.04
CA SER A 234 -8.86 17.39 -3.13
C SER A 234 -9.22 16.14 -3.95
N HIS A 235 -8.22 15.34 -4.31
CA HIS A 235 -8.41 14.15 -5.09
C HIS A 235 -9.09 13.02 -4.30
N TYR A 236 -8.75 12.79 -3.04
CA TYR A 236 -9.47 11.83 -2.20
C TYR A 236 -10.94 12.20 -2.01
N LEU A 237 -11.24 13.50 -1.81
CA LEU A 237 -12.62 13.95 -1.68
C LEU A 237 -13.39 13.82 -3.00
N ALA A 238 -12.74 14.04 -4.15
CA ALA A 238 -13.34 13.77 -5.45
C ALA A 238 -13.68 12.27 -5.61
N ALA A 239 -12.76 11.37 -5.22
CA ALA A 239 -13.05 9.93 -5.22
C ALA A 239 -14.26 9.58 -4.34
N LEU A 240 -14.38 10.21 -3.16
CA LEU A 240 -15.52 10.00 -2.24
C LEU A 240 -16.81 10.66 -2.72
N GLN A 241 -16.74 11.72 -3.51
CA GLN A 241 -17.92 12.32 -4.14
C GLN A 241 -18.51 11.38 -5.19
N ILE A 242 -17.64 10.70 -5.95
CA ILE A 242 -18.03 9.72 -6.97
C ILE A 242 -18.49 8.40 -6.32
N HIS A 243 -17.72 7.92 -5.33
CA HIS A 243 -17.97 6.66 -4.65
C HIS A 243 -17.98 6.86 -3.11
N PRO A 244 -19.13 7.25 -2.53
CA PRO A 244 -19.24 7.59 -1.10
C PRO A 244 -18.95 6.45 -0.13
N SER A 245 -18.96 5.20 -0.59
CA SER A 245 -18.65 4.00 0.19
C SER A 245 -17.20 3.50 -0.04
N TYR A 246 -16.30 4.31 -0.56
CA TYR A 246 -14.91 3.95 -0.76
C TYR A 246 -14.15 3.98 0.58
N ALA A 247 -14.07 2.83 1.24
CA ALA A 247 -13.53 2.70 2.59
C ALA A 247 -12.10 3.25 2.70
N ASP A 248 -11.19 2.83 1.80
CA ASP A 248 -9.78 3.23 1.83
C ASP A 248 -9.59 4.75 1.64
N ALA A 249 -10.46 5.37 0.83
CA ALA A 249 -10.44 6.82 0.68
C ALA A 249 -10.87 7.51 1.98
N HIS A 250 -11.87 6.99 2.71
CA HIS A 250 -12.21 7.52 4.05
C HIS A 250 -11.07 7.36 5.04
N TYR A 251 -10.36 6.23 5.01
CA TYR A 251 -9.20 5.98 5.87
C TYR A 251 -8.09 7.01 5.60
N ASN A 252 -7.69 7.17 4.34
CA ASN A 252 -6.63 8.12 3.95
C ASN A 252 -7.02 9.57 4.22
N VAL A 253 -8.25 9.97 3.94
CA VAL A 253 -8.77 11.31 4.29
C VAL A 253 -8.73 11.57 5.79
N ALA A 254 -9.08 10.58 6.61
CA ALA A 254 -9.02 10.72 8.06
C ALA A 254 -7.59 10.94 8.55
N LEU A 255 -6.62 10.15 8.06
CA LEU A 255 -5.19 10.33 8.35
C LEU A 255 -4.71 11.72 7.92
N LEU A 256 -5.10 12.15 6.74
CA LEU A 256 -4.67 13.43 6.18
C LEU A 256 -5.24 14.60 6.98
N TYR A 257 -6.53 14.58 7.33
CA TYR A 257 -7.13 15.61 8.22
C TYR A 257 -6.46 15.64 9.59
N GLN A 258 -6.08 14.49 10.12
CA GLN A 258 -5.35 14.40 11.40
C GLN A 258 -3.97 15.06 11.27
N SER A 259 -3.26 14.81 10.17
CA SER A 259 -1.92 15.36 9.92
C SER A 259 -1.89 16.88 9.71
N ILE A 260 -3.00 17.45 9.21
CA ILE A 260 -3.15 18.91 9.00
C ILE A 260 -3.88 19.63 10.13
N GLY A 261 -4.08 18.94 11.29
CA GLY A 261 -4.65 19.54 12.48
C GLY A 261 -6.16 19.81 12.42
N GLN A 262 -6.91 19.04 11.64
CA GLN A 262 -8.38 19.14 11.54
C GLN A 262 -9.07 17.91 12.18
N PRO A 263 -8.98 17.71 13.50
CA PRO A 263 -9.39 16.50 14.19
C PRO A 263 -10.90 16.18 14.07
N LEU A 264 -11.75 17.20 14.03
CA LEU A 264 -13.20 16.98 13.91
C LEU A 264 -13.57 16.39 12.54
N LYS A 265 -12.91 16.81 11.46
CA LYS A 265 -13.11 16.22 10.15
C LYS A 265 -12.54 14.81 10.10
N ALA A 266 -11.37 14.57 10.69
CA ALA A 266 -10.80 13.22 10.82
C ALA A 266 -11.76 12.26 11.54
N VAL A 267 -12.35 12.67 12.67
CA VAL A 267 -13.33 11.87 13.40
C VAL A 267 -14.51 11.44 12.53
N ARG A 268 -15.02 12.36 11.68
CA ARG A 268 -16.12 12.03 10.77
C ARG A 268 -15.72 10.90 9.79
N HIS A 269 -14.55 11.00 9.17
CA HIS A 269 -14.08 10.01 8.21
C HIS A 269 -13.69 8.69 8.87
N TRP A 270 -13.09 8.69 10.06
CA TRP A 270 -12.87 7.48 10.86
C TRP A 270 -14.17 6.72 11.16
N LYS A 271 -15.24 7.44 11.53
CA LYS A 271 -16.55 6.83 11.79
C LYS A 271 -17.16 6.22 10.51
N LEU A 272 -17.01 6.90 9.37
CA LEU A 272 -17.49 6.38 8.09
C LEU A 272 -16.70 5.15 7.67
N TYR A 273 -15.38 5.17 7.80
CA TYR A 273 -14.55 3.99 7.55
C TYR A 273 -15.00 2.80 8.40
N LEU A 274 -15.15 2.98 9.71
CA LEU A 274 -15.57 1.92 10.63
C LEU A 274 -16.98 1.39 10.37
N LYS A 275 -17.84 2.18 9.73
CA LYS A 275 -19.15 1.73 9.26
C LYS A 275 -19.05 0.84 8.03
N LEU A 276 -18.12 1.15 7.13
CA LEU A 276 -17.90 0.44 5.86
C LEU A 276 -17.10 -0.84 6.07
N ASP A 277 -16.08 -0.78 6.91
CA ASP A 277 -15.20 -1.90 7.25
C ASP A 277 -15.03 -2.01 8.77
N PRO A 278 -15.96 -2.71 9.46
CA PRO A 278 -15.92 -2.82 10.91
C PRO A 278 -15.03 -3.92 11.47
N SER A 279 -14.60 -4.88 10.64
CA SER A 279 -14.02 -6.15 11.13
C SER A 279 -12.56 -6.37 10.76
N SER A 280 -11.98 -5.59 9.86
CA SER A 280 -10.57 -5.71 9.49
C SER A 280 -9.63 -5.29 10.63
N SER A 281 -8.37 -5.67 10.53
CA SER A 281 -7.34 -5.14 11.44
C SER A 281 -7.16 -3.63 11.29
N TRP A 282 -7.44 -3.10 10.11
CA TRP A 282 -7.47 -1.66 9.85
C TRP A 282 -8.54 -0.95 10.67
N ALA A 283 -9.69 -1.61 10.91
CA ALA A 283 -10.71 -1.11 11.82
C ALA A 283 -10.20 -0.98 13.26
N THR A 284 -9.31 -1.86 13.71
CA THR A 284 -8.65 -1.76 15.01
C THR A 284 -7.77 -0.52 15.09
N ILE A 285 -6.98 -0.25 14.03
CA ILE A 285 -6.18 0.98 13.92
C ILE A 285 -7.09 2.21 13.94
N ALA A 286 -8.15 2.19 13.12
CA ALA A 286 -9.11 3.29 13.02
C ALA A 286 -9.80 3.59 14.37
N ARG A 287 -10.21 2.56 15.14
CA ARG A 287 -10.77 2.73 16.47
C ARG A 287 -9.80 3.38 17.44
N ARG A 288 -8.54 2.96 17.41
CA ARG A 288 -7.50 3.55 18.26
C ARG A 288 -7.23 5.01 17.91
N GLU A 289 -7.10 5.34 16.63
CA GLU A 289 -6.89 6.74 16.21
C GLU A 289 -8.11 7.61 16.56
N LEU A 290 -9.32 7.10 16.37
CA LEU A 290 -10.55 7.76 16.79
C LEU A 290 -10.61 7.99 18.33
N GLY A 291 -10.16 7.01 19.13
CA GLY A 291 -10.03 7.15 20.57
C GLY A 291 -9.11 8.29 20.96
N LYS A 292 -7.89 8.32 20.42
CA LYS A 292 -6.92 9.41 20.67
C LYS A 292 -7.48 10.80 20.36
N LEU A 293 -8.22 10.93 19.25
CA LEU A 293 -8.81 12.20 18.86
C LEU A 293 -9.94 12.63 19.82
N LYS A 294 -10.76 11.69 20.31
CA LYS A 294 -11.78 11.99 21.31
C LYS A 294 -11.16 12.48 22.60
N ASP A 295 -10.11 11.79 23.08
CA ASP A 295 -9.42 12.16 24.32
C ASP A 295 -8.76 13.54 24.22
N SER A 296 -8.23 13.89 23.05
CA SER A 296 -7.62 15.20 22.79
C SER A 296 -8.62 16.34 22.61
N THR A 297 -9.88 16.02 22.25
CA THR A 297 -10.95 17.02 22.04
C THR A 297 -11.82 17.25 23.28
N ILE A 298 -11.71 16.40 24.31
CA ILE A 298 -12.36 16.64 25.60
C ILE A 298 -11.54 17.67 26.35
N VAL A 299 -11.95 18.94 26.27
CA VAL A 299 -11.49 19.99 27.17
C VAL A 299 -11.99 19.62 28.56
N ARG A 300 -11.11 19.15 29.47
CA ARG A 300 -11.45 18.98 30.88
C ARG A 300 -11.82 20.33 31.43
N GLY A 301 -13.04 20.47 31.82
CA GLY A 301 -13.52 21.69 32.50
C GLY A 301 -12.69 21.98 33.77
N PRO A 302 -12.61 23.23 34.22
CA PRO A 302 -11.78 23.64 35.38
C PRO A 302 -12.21 23.05 36.73
N HIS A 303 -13.16 22.13 36.78
CA HIS A 303 -13.76 21.60 38.04
C HIS A 303 -13.35 20.17 38.43
N ASP A 304 -12.42 19.52 37.68
CA ASP A 304 -11.92 18.19 38.04
C ASP A 304 -10.50 18.25 38.61
N ARG A 305 -10.31 19.05 39.69
CA ARG A 305 -9.12 18.96 40.55
C ARG A 305 -9.57 18.67 41.99
#